data_558f97dbed08a18083abb045d65fe83e
#
_entry.id   558f97dbed08a18083abb045d65fe83e
#
_cell.length_a   1.000
_cell.length_b   1.000
_cell.length_c   1.000
_cell.angle_alpha   90.00
_cell.angle_beta   90.00
_cell.angle_gamma   90.00
#
_symmetry.space_group_name_H-M   'P 1'
#
loop_
_entity.id
_entity.type
_entity.pdbx_description
1 polymer ?
#
loop_
_entity_poly.entity_id
_entity_poly.type
_entity_poly.pdbx_seq_one_letter_code
_entity_poly.pdbx_strand_id
1 'polypeptide(L)'
;RGADGGPWNRICALPAFWVGLLYDQGALDAAWDLVKHWTLDERQALRDAVPKMGLDAPVPGRGTLRDIAGEVLDIANAGLAARGRTNGAGDNETGFLDPLREIVRLGKVPAEQLLDRYHGAWGGDVSRVYAEQSF
;
A
#
# COMPACT_ATOMS: atom_id res chain seq x y z
N ARG A 1 2.32 12.66 6.81
CA ARG A 1 0.98 12.73 6.20
C ARG A 1 0.27 11.44 6.51
N GLY A 2 -1.03 11.53 6.82
CA GLY A 2 -1.90 10.37 6.93
C GLY A 2 -2.17 9.74 5.56
N ALA A 3 -2.85 8.61 5.55
CA ALA A 3 -3.31 8.00 4.32
C ALA A 3 -4.48 8.82 3.73
N ASP A 4 -4.49 8.91 2.41
CA ASP A 4 -5.58 9.57 1.70
C ASP A 4 -6.83 8.68 1.69
N GLY A 5 -8.00 9.30 1.55
CA GLY A 5 -9.25 8.61 1.29
C GLY A 5 -9.24 7.91 -0.07
N GLY A 6 -10.30 7.17 -0.34
CA GLY A 6 -10.44 6.44 -1.61
C GLY A 6 -11.69 5.58 -1.60
N PRO A 7 -11.88 4.69 -2.55
CA PRO A 7 -12.98 3.76 -2.56
C PRO A 7 -12.96 2.87 -1.31
N TRP A 8 -14.12 2.39 -0.91
CA TRP A 8 -14.33 1.67 0.34
C TRP A 8 -13.34 0.51 0.57
N ASN A 9 -13.02 -0.24 -0.48
CA ASN A 9 -12.07 -1.34 -0.41
C ASN A 9 -10.65 -0.88 -0.01
N ARG A 10 -10.20 0.30 -0.45
CA ARG A 10 -8.90 0.89 -0.05
C ARG A 10 -8.94 1.46 1.37
N ILE A 11 -10.07 2.06 1.75
CA ILE A 11 -10.27 2.53 3.13
C ILE A 11 -10.19 1.37 4.11
N CYS A 12 -10.77 0.21 3.79
CA CYS A 12 -10.67 -0.99 4.63
C CYS A 12 -9.28 -1.65 4.59
N ALA A 13 -8.57 -1.57 3.47
CA ALA A 13 -7.25 -2.18 3.32
C ALA A 13 -6.20 -1.54 4.24
N LEU A 14 -6.28 -0.23 4.48
CA LEU A 14 -5.32 0.48 5.31
C LEU A 14 -5.29 0.00 6.77
N PRO A 15 -6.41 -0.05 7.52
CA PRO A 15 -6.39 -0.60 8.87
C PRO A 15 -6.02 -2.09 8.89
N ALA A 16 -6.47 -2.89 7.91
CA ALA A 16 -6.07 -4.29 7.81
C ALA A 16 -4.55 -4.44 7.69
N PHE A 17 -3.91 -3.63 6.84
CA PHE A 17 -2.46 -3.60 6.70
C PHE A 17 -1.74 -3.33 8.04
N TRP A 18 -2.14 -2.27 8.75
CA TRP A 18 -1.54 -1.94 10.03
C TRP A 18 -1.82 -2.96 11.13
N VAL A 19 -3.03 -3.50 11.17
CA VAL A 19 -3.38 -4.57 12.12
C VAL A 19 -2.54 -5.82 11.84
N GLY A 20 -2.35 -6.19 10.57
CA GLY A 20 -1.51 -7.32 10.19
C GLY A 20 -0.05 -7.16 10.63
N LEU A 21 0.51 -5.95 10.58
CA LEU A 21 1.89 -5.69 10.99
C LEU A 21 2.08 -5.58 12.51
N LEU A 22 1.06 -5.14 13.26
CA LEU A 22 1.26 -4.68 14.64
C LEU A 22 0.67 -5.62 15.71
N TYR A 23 -0.26 -6.49 15.36
CA TYR A 23 -1.00 -7.31 16.34
C TYR A 23 -0.53 -8.76 16.43
N ASP A 24 0.44 -9.15 15.61
CA ASP A 24 1.18 -10.40 15.73
C ASP A 24 2.66 -10.09 15.98
N GLN A 25 3.26 -10.74 16.99
CA GLN A 25 4.65 -10.42 17.37
C GLN A 25 5.64 -10.81 16.26
N GLY A 26 5.41 -11.93 15.59
CA GLY A 26 6.26 -12.39 14.48
C GLY A 26 6.22 -11.42 13.29
N ALA A 27 5.02 -10.92 12.95
CA ALA A 27 4.86 -9.93 11.91
C ALA A 27 5.50 -8.58 12.28
N LEU A 28 5.35 -8.14 13.53
CA LEU A 28 5.97 -6.92 14.03
C LEU A 28 7.50 -6.99 13.98
N ASP A 29 8.07 -8.10 14.44
CA ASP A 29 9.52 -8.31 14.43
C ASP A 29 10.06 -8.37 13.00
N ALA A 30 9.39 -9.08 12.09
CA ALA A 30 9.75 -9.14 10.68
C ALA A 30 9.69 -7.76 10.01
N ALA A 31 8.63 -6.99 10.26
CA ALA A 31 8.51 -5.63 9.72
C ALA A 31 9.60 -4.69 10.28
N TRP A 32 9.92 -4.82 11.57
CA TRP A 32 11.02 -4.08 12.19
C TRP A 32 12.37 -4.43 11.57
N ASP A 33 12.62 -5.70 11.33
CA ASP A 33 13.87 -6.21 10.74
C ASP A 33 14.14 -5.62 9.35
N LEU A 34 13.09 -5.34 8.57
CA LEU A 34 13.22 -4.69 7.27
C LEU A 34 13.77 -3.25 7.34
N VAL A 35 13.45 -2.51 8.41
CA VAL A 35 13.68 -1.06 8.47
C VAL A 35 14.61 -0.61 9.60
N LYS A 36 14.95 -1.49 10.54
CA LYS A 36 15.75 -1.13 11.74
C LYS A 36 17.13 -0.55 11.45
N HIS A 37 17.71 -0.90 10.31
CA HIS A 37 19.03 -0.45 9.91
C HIS A 37 19.02 0.88 9.14
N TRP A 38 17.84 1.39 8.77
CA TRP A 38 17.74 2.63 8.02
C TRP A 38 18.03 3.81 8.92
N THR A 39 18.94 4.66 8.47
CA THR A 39 19.25 5.94 9.12
C THR A 39 18.10 6.93 8.99
N LEU A 40 18.14 7.99 9.76
CA LEU A 40 17.15 9.08 9.67
C LEU A 40 17.16 9.72 8.28
N ASP A 41 18.36 9.97 7.73
CA ASP A 41 18.52 10.61 6.41
C ASP A 41 17.98 9.73 5.29
N GLU A 42 18.20 8.41 5.33
CA GLU A 42 17.64 7.46 4.37
C GLU A 42 16.12 7.43 4.41
N ARG A 43 15.53 7.42 5.62
CA ARG A 43 14.05 7.49 5.77
C ARG A 43 13.49 8.80 5.22
N GLN A 44 14.20 9.92 5.45
CA GLN A 44 13.79 11.22 4.94
C GLN A 44 13.91 11.25 3.40
N ALA A 45 15.01 10.75 2.84
CA ALA A 45 15.21 10.66 1.40
C ALA A 45 14.11 9.82 0.72
N LEU A 46 13.75 8.66 1.28
CA LEU A 46 12.66 7.84 0.77
C LEU A 46 11.31 8.59 0.84
N ARG A 47 11.02 9.24 1.97
CA ARG A 47 9.80 10.05 2.15
C ARG A 47 9.67 11.17 1.11
N ASP A 48 10.78 11.78 0.71
CA ASP A 48 10.81 12.86 -0.28
C ASP A 48 10.76 12.34 -1.73
N ALA A 49 11.22 11.10 -1.96
CA ALA A 49 11.19 10.44 -3.24
C ALA A 49 9.80 9.89 -3.60
N VAL A 50 9.10 9.27 -2.64
CA VAL A 50 7.81 8.59 -2.85
C VAL A 50 6.75 9.45 -3.56
N PRO A 51 6.53 10.73 -3.23
CA PRO A 51 5.54 11.56 -3.92
C PRO A 51 5.83 11.80 -5.41
N LYS A 52 7.08 11.61 -5.84
CA LYS A 52 7.54 11.85 -7.22
C LYS A 52 7.66 10.56 -8.02
N MET A 53 8.05 9.48 -7.37
CA MET A 53 8.45 8.22 -7.99
C MET A 53 7.50 7.05 -7.68
N GLY A 54 6.53 7.25 -6.79
CA GLY A 54 5.59 6.19 -6.41
C GLY A 54 6.31 4.94 -5.92
N LEU A 55 5.98 3.79 -6.50
CA LEU A 55 6.59 2.49 -6.17
C LEU A 55 8.02 2.31 -6.72
N ASP A 56 8.46 3.16 -7.64
CA ASP A 56 9.82 3.13 -8.18
C ASP A 56 10.84 3.89 -7.30
N ALA A 57 10.38 4.49 -6.18
CA ALA A 57 11.27 5.17 -5.25
C ALA A 57 12.35 4.21 -4.72
N PRO A 58 13.64 4.62 -4.74
CA PRO A 58 14.73 3.77 -4.27
C PRO A 58 14.65 3.56 -2.76
N VAL A 59 14.90 2.34 -2.32
CA VAL A 59 14.89 1.95 -0.90
C VAL A 59 16.30 1.75 -0.39
N PRO A 60 16.62 2.18 0.84
CA PRO A 60 17.94 1.99 1.43
C PRO A 60 18.40 0.53 1.40
N GLY A 61 19.59 0.29 0.86
CA GLY A 61 20.24 -1.01 0.84
C GLY A 61 19.73 -2.00 -0.22
N ARG A 62 18.59 -1.73 -0.89
CA ARG A 62 18.04 -2.65 -1.91
C ARG A 62 16.92 -2.05 -2.75
N GLY A 63 16.93 -2.35 -4.05
CA GLY A 63 15.81 -2.20 -4.98
C GLY A 63 14.94 -0.95 -4.86
N THR A 64 13.66 -1.14 -5.10
CA THR A 64 12.63 -0.12 -5.11
C THR A 64 11.60 -0.33 -3.98
N LEU A 65 10.77 0.68 -3.75
CA LEU A 65 9.65 0.56 -2.82
C LEU A 65 8.67 -0.56 -3.22
N ARG A 66 8.56 -0.86 -4.52
CA ARG A 66 7.74 -1.97 -5.02
C ARG A 66 8.21 -3.31 -4.49
N ASP A 67 9.53 -3.54 -4.46
CA ASP A 67 10.11 -4.79 -3.99
C ASP A 67 9.81 -5.00 -2.49
N ILE A 68 9.98 -3.96 -1.69
CA ILE A 68 9.66 -3.99 -0.25
C ILE A 68 8.14 -4.07 -0.01
N ALA A 69 7.33 -3.38 -0.80
CA ALA A 69 5.89 -3.36 -0.59
C ALA A 69 5.26 -4.76 -0.70
N GLY A 70 5.76 -5.58 -1.63
CA GLY A 70 5.33 -6.99 -1.73
C GLY A 70 5.65 -7.76 -0.45
N GLU A 71 6.88 -7.67 0.03
CA GLU A 71 7.34 -8.34 1.25
C GLU A 71 6.57 -7.88 2.49
N VAL A 72 6.35 -6.59 2.65
CA VAL A 72 5.58 -6.04 3.78
C VAL A 72 4.11 -6.48 3.74
N LEU A 73 3.51 -6.60 2.55
CA LEU A 73 2.17 -7.15 2.39
C LEU A 73 2.09 -8.63 2.77
N ASP A 74 3.13 -9.41 2.49
CA ASP A 74 3.18 -10.81 2.90
C ASP A 74 3.33 -10.95 4.42
N ILE A 75 4.12 -10.10 5.05
CA ILE A 75 4.22 -10.01 6.52
C ILE A 75 2.86 -9.64 7.13
N ALA A 76 2.20 -8.59 6.61
CA ALA A 76 0.88 -8.19 7.09
C ALA A 76 -0.17 -9.31 6.93
N ASN A 77 -0.13 -10.02 5.80
CA ASN A 77 -1.00 -11.16 5.55
C ASN A 77 -0.77 -12.30 6.55
N ALA A 78 0.48 -12.62 6.85
CA ALA A 78 0.81 -13.63 7.85
C ALA A 78 0.29 -13.24 9.23
N GLY A 79 0.45 -11.97 9.64
CA GLY A 79 -0.07 -11.47 10.91
C GLY A 79 -1.60 -11.49 10.99
N LEU A 80 -2.32 -11.13 9.91
CA LEU A 80 -3.78 -11.27 9.88
C LEU A 80 -4.24 -12.73 9.94
N ALA A 81 -3.54 -13.62 9.23
CA ALA A 81 -3.82 -15.06 9.26
C ALA A 81 -3.60 -15.64 10.66
N ALA A 82 -2.49 -15.29 11.33
CA ALA A 82 -2.19 -15.71 12.71
C ALA A 82 -3.24 -15.20 13.71
N ARG A 83 -3.78 -14.00 13.49
CA ARG A 83 -4.85 -13.44 14.30
C ARG A 83 -6.16 -14.24 14.20
N GLY A 84 -6.42 -14.92 13.09
CA GLY A 84 -7.53 -15.87 12.91
C GLY A 84 -8.93 -15.28 13.05
N ARG A 85 -9.13 -13.97 12.80
CA ARG A 85 -10.45 -13.37 12.84
C ARG A 85 -11.22 -13.65 11.57
N THR A 86 -12.44 -14.15 11.72
CA THR A 86 -13.36 -14.45 10.61
C THR A 86 -14.67 -13.68 10.75
N ASN A 87 -15.30 -13.38 9.62
CA ASN A 87 -16.66 -12.85 9.56
C ASN A 87 -17.70 -13.97 9.68
N GLY A 88 -18.99 -13.63 9.62
CA GLY A 88 -20.09 -14.60 9.69
C GLY A 88 -20.15 -15.58 8.50
N ALA A 89 -19.44 -15.31 7.39
CA ALA A 89 -19.32 -16.19 6.23
C ALA A 89 -18.08 -17.09 6.29
N GLY A 90 -17.22 -16.90 7.30
CA GLY A 90 -15.98 -17.66 7.46
C GLY A 90 -14.76 -17.04 6.76
N ASP A 91 -14.90 -15.88 6.09
CA ASP A 91 -13.78 -15.19 5.46
C ASP A 91 -12.92 -14.52 6.52
N ASN A 92 -11.61 -14.58 6.38
CA ASN A 92 -10.67 -13.91 7.26
C ASN A 92 -10.33 -12.49 6.76
N GLU A 93 -9.60 -11.74 7.59
CA GLU A 93 -9.24 -10.35 7.31
C GLU A 93 -8.20 -10.19 6.17
N THR A 94 -7.55 -11.27 5.71
CA THR A 94 -6.49 -11.20 4.70
C THR A 94 -6.97 -10.68 3.34
N GLY A 95 -8.24 -10.93 2.99
CA GLY A 95 -8.86 -10.44 1.75
C GLY A 95 -8.91 -8.90 1.66
N PHE A 96 -8.86 -8.18 2.79
CA PHE A 96 -8.78 -6.73 2.78
C PHE A 96 -7.45 -6.18 2.21
N LEU A 97 -6.41 -7.00 2.09
CA LEU A 97 -5.13 -6.61 1.49
C LEU A 97 -5.13 -6.66 -0.05
N ASP A 98 -6.11 -7.29 -0.69
CA ASP A 98 -6.15 -7.48 -2.14
C ASP A 98 -6.02 -6.17 -2.95
N PRO A 99 -6.66 -5.05 -2.57
CA PRO A 99 -6.47 -3.79 -3.28
C PRO A 99 -5.03 -3.27 -3.25
N LEU A 100 -4.29 -3.51 -2.15
CA LEU A 100 -2.88 -3.13 -2.05
C LEU A 100 -1.98 -4.07 -2.86
N ARG A 101 -2.28 -5.37 -2.87
CA ARG A 101 -1.58 -6.35 -3.71
C ARG A 101 -1.71 -6.01 -5.19
N GLU A 102 -2.91 -5.59 -5.61
CA GLU A 102 -3.15 -5.18 -6.99
C GLU A 102 -2.34 -3.94 -7.38
N ILE A 103 -2.23 -2.92 -6.51
CA ILE A 103 -1.38 -1.75 -6.71
C ILE A 103 0.09 -2.16 -6.91
N VAL A 104 0.60 -3.04 -6.05
CA VAL A 104 1.99 -3.55 -6.15
C VAL A 104 2.18 -4.38 -7.42
N ARG A 105 1.23 -5.25 -7.75
CA ARG A 105 1.25 -6.07 -8.97
C ARG A 105 1.30 -5.21 -10.24
N LEU A 106 0.47 -4.19 -10.32
CA LEU A 106 0.43 -3.25 -11.44
C LEU A 106 1.69 -2.36 -11.49
N GLY A 107 2.32 -2.11 -10.35
CA GLY A 107 3.44 -1.18 -10.24
C GLY A 107 3.03 0.28 -10.40
N LYS A 108 1.74 0.59 -10.27
CA LYS A 108 1.20 1.94 -10.46
C LYS A 108 0.33 2.34 -9.26
N VAL A 109 0.69 3.42 -8.62
CA VAL A 109 -0.13 3.99 -7.55
C VAL A 109 -1.40 4.64 -8.12
N PRO A 110 -2.46 4.83 -7.31
CA PRO A 110 -3.71 5.42 -7.77
C PRO A 110 -3.57 6.77 -8.49
N ALA A 111 -2.64 7.61 -8.04
CA ALA A 111 -2.37 8.89 -8.67
C ALA A 111 -1.86 8.74 -10.12
N GLU A 112 -0.96 7.78 -10.36
CA GLU A 112 -0.44 7.47 -11.71
C GLU A 112 -1.54 6.92 -12.61
N GLN A 113 -2.40 6.05 -12.07
CA GLN A 113 -3.56 5.54 -12.81
C GLN A 113 -4.53 6.67 -13.23
N LEU A 114 -4.72 7.67 -12.37
CA LEU A 114 -5.52 8.86 -12.70
C LEU A 114 -4.84 9.74 -13.75
N LEU A 115 -3.52 9.92 -13.67
CA LEU A 115 -2.75 10.66 -14.67
C LEU A 115 -2.80 9.96 -16.04
N ASP A 116 -2.70 8.64 -16.09
CA ASP A 116 -2.84 7.89 -17.33
C ASP A 116 -4.21 8.13 -17.98
N ARG A 117 -5.29 8.14 -17.19
CA ARG A 117 -6.63 8.46 -17.70
C ARG A 117 -6.73 9.91 -18.16
N TYR A 118 -6.19 10.85 -17.39
CA TYR A 118 -6.20 12.27 -17.72
C TYR A 118 -5.52 12.55 -19.06
N HIS A 119 -4.32 12.01 -19.27
CA HIS A 119 -3.58 12.18 -20.51
C HIS A 119 -4.10 11.31 -21.67
N GLY A 120 -4.75 10.19 -21.37
CA GLY A 120 -5.33 9.26 -22.36
C GLY A 120 -6.82 9.49 -22.60
N ALA A 121 -7.65 8.65 -21.97
CA ALA A 121 -9.08 8.56 -22.24
C ALA A 121 -9.86 9.86 -21.97
N TRP A 122 -9.39 10.71 -21.06
CA TRP A 122 -10.05 11.99 -20.73
C TRP A 122 -9.58 13.16 -21.59
N GLY A 123 -8.51 13.00 -22.38
CA GLY A 123 -8.01 14.04 -23.28
C GLY A 123 -7.69 15.37 -22.58
N GLY A 124 -7.28 15.34 -21.31
CA GLY A 124 -7.00 16.52 -20.49
C GLY A 124 -8.22 17.11 -19.77
N ASP A 125 -9.39 16.47 -19.85
CA ASP A 125 -10.60 16.94 -19.15
C ASP A 125 -10.64 16.43 -17.70
N VAL A 126 -10.24 17.28 -16.76
CA VAL A 126 -10.23 16.97 -15.32
C VAL A 126 -11.63 16.78 -14.73
N SER A 127 -12.68 17.30 -15.38
CA SER A 127 -14.06 17.16 -14.87
C SER A 127 -14.55 15.71 -14.86
N ARG A 128 -13.95 14.87 -15.69
CA ARG A 128 -14.19 13.42 -15.73
C ARG A 128 -13.88 12.70 -14.41
N VAL A 129 -12.99 13.25 -13.58
CA VAL A 129 -12.73 12.72 -12.25
C VAL A 129 -14.01 12.61 -11.43
N TYR A 130 -14.85 13.62 -11.46
CA TYR A 130 -16.09 13.65 -10.66
C TYR A 130 -17.12 12.61 -11.12
N ALA A 131 -17.16 12.35 -12.43
CA ALA A 131 -18.10 11.37 -12.99
C ALA A 131 -17.65 9.91 -12.76
N GLU A 132 -16.34 9.66 -12.85
CA GLU A 132 -15.79 8.30 -12.85
C GLU A 132 -15.20 7.86 -11.50
N GLN A 133 -14.98 8.79 -10.56
CA GLN A 133 -14.37 8.53 -9.24
C GLN A 133 -15.27 8.94 -8.07
N SER A 134 -16.56 9.19 -8.32
CA SER A 134 -17.54 9.33 -7.22
C SER A 134 -17.78 7.95 -6.58
N PHE A 135 -17.64 7.88 -5.26
CA PHE A 135 -17.78 6.67 -4.44
C PHE A 135 -19.14 6.64 -3.77
#